data_dd400e829e6f28fad75e5b2ddbb4787f
#
_entry.id   dd400e829e6f28fad75e5b2ddbb4787f
#
_cell.length_a   1.000
_cell.length_b   1.000
_cell.length_c   1.000
_cell.angle_alpha   90.00
_cell.angle_beta   90.00
_cell.angle_gamma   90.00
#
_symmetry.space_group_name_H-M   'P 1'
#
loop_
_entity.id
_entity.type
_entity.pdbx_description
1 polymer ?
#
loop_
_entity_poly.entity_id
_entity_poly.type
_entity_poly.pdbx_seq_one_letter_code
_entity_poly.pdbx_strand_id
1 'polypeptide(L)'
;MRSIIEKRWYPALRGTVSIVIFLALTGMAVRAGGQTLLPVFAQKSGTNAACAKIFGDVQEGISAGNVSRFSPHFHDQVHISLRGGESGVFSANQAYYLLQNYLRNRRVARFTFTTYGESDATPYATGGVSVMVHGAREYAQVYVALVRAGNRWAITHVNIY
;
A
#
# COMPACT_ATOMS: atom_id res chain seq x y z
N MET A 1 -39.73 -17.97 -44.63
CA MET A 1 -40.76 -17.09 -44.09
C MET A 1 -40.02 -15.99 -43.38
N ARG A 2 -39.80 -14.89 -44.07
CA ARG A 2 -40.52 -13.62 -44.08
C ARG A 2 -40.89 -13.20 -42.67
N SER A 3 -40.55 -12.08 -42.11
CA SER A 3 -40.33 -10.68 -42.51
C SER A 3 -40.49 -9.91 -41.19
N ILE A 4 -40.18 -8.75 -40.89
CA ILE A 4 -40.24 -7.46 -41.55
C ILE A 4 -39.51 -6.44 -40.64
N ILE A 5 -38.81 -5.59 -41.31
CA ILE A 5 -38.16 -4.37 -40.81
C ILE A 5 -39.24 -3.34 -40.47
N GLU A 6 -39.15 -2.60 -39.37
CA GLU A 6 -39.74 -1.28 -39.29
C GLU A 6 -38.77 -0.24 -38.78
N LYS A 7 -38.45 0.64 -39.74
CA LYS A 7 -37.82 1.94 -39.52
C LYS A 7 -38.84 2.90 -38.94
N ARG A 8 -38.52 3.58 -37.85
CA ARG A 8 -39.31 4.74 -37.44
C ARG A 8 -38.48 6.03 -37.48
N TRP A 9 -38.96 6.91 -38.32
CA TRP A 9 -38.45 8.21 -38.68
C TRP A 9 -38.56 9.23 -37.54
N TYR A 10 -37.59 10.14 -37.46
CA TYR A 10 -37.66 11.37 -36.68
C TYR A 10 -38.15 12.51 -37.60
N PRO A 11 -39.05 13.36 -37.18
CA PRO A 11 -39.25 14.65 -37.80
C PRO A 11 -38.44 15.74 -37.09
N ALA A 12 -37.77 16.52 -37.89
CA ALA A 12 -37.10 17.74 -37.51
C ALA A 12 -38.12 18.82 -37.15
N LEU A 13 -37.86 19.56 -36.10
CA LEU A 13 -38.52 20.86 -35.86
C LEU A 13 -37.46 21.94 -35.81
N ARG A 14 -37.57 22.78 -36.84
CA ARG A 14 -36.94 24.09 -36.97
C ARG A 14 -37.68 25.06 -36.06
N GLY A 15 -36.97 25.79 -35.25
CA GLY A 15 -37.48 26.94 -34.49
C GLY A 15 -36.40 28.00 -34.38
N THR A 16 -36.68 29.08 -35.03
CA THR A 16 -35.87 30.25 -35.28
C THR A 16 -35.62 31.13 -34.07
N VAL A 17 -34.41 31.66 -33.99
CA VAL A 17 -33.98 33.04 -33.69
C VAL A 17 -34.56 33.75 -32.47
N SER A 18 -33.69 34.11 -31.54
CA SER A 18 -33.64 35.47 -31.00
C SER A 18 -32.25 35.78 -30.47
N ILE A 19 -31.58 36.66 -31.15
CA ILE A 19 -30.35 37.33 -30.75
C ILE A 19 -30.75 38.42 -29.75
N VAL A 20 -30.24 38.33 -28.52
CA VAL A 20 -30.20 39.49 -27.63
C VAL A 20 -28.75 39.67 -27.20
N ILE A 21 -28.15 40.70 -27.83
CA ILE A 21 -26.85 41.24 -27.43
C ILE A 21 -27.05 42.05 -26.15
N PHE A 22 -26.43 41.62 -25.05
CA PHE A 22 -26.20 42.51 -23.92
C PHE A 22 -24.70 42.62 -23.68
N LEU A 23 -24.19 43.76 -24.09
CA LEU A 23 -22.84 44.23 -23.82
C LEU A 23 -22.86 44.82 -22.41
N ALA A 24 -22.20 44.17 -21.46
CA ALA A 24 -21.81 44.78 -20.21
C ALA A 24 -20.37 44.38 -19.89
N LEU A 25 -19.48 45.33 -20.16
CA LEU A 25 -18.12 45.34 -19.66
C LEU A 25 -18.16 45.50 -18.14
N THR A 26 -17.70 44.48 -17.43
CA THR A 26 -17.05 44.70 -16.13
C THR A 26 -15.90 43.72 -16.04
N GLY A 27 -14.70 44.27 -16.04
CA GLY A 27 -13.47 43.54 -15.85
C GLY A 27 -13.43 42.94 -14.44
N MET A 28 -13.28 41.61 -14.39
CA MET A 28 -12.84 40.92 -13.19
C MET A 28 -11.71 39.99 -13.57
N ALA A 29 -10.52 40.38 -13.15
CA ALA A 29 -9.31 39.59 -13.29
C ALA A 29 -9.52 38.24 -12.58
N VAL A 30 -9.77 37.19 -13.35
CA VAL A 30 -9.70 35.82 -12.86
C VAL A 30 -8.23 35.51 -12.65
N ARG A 31 -7.78 35.61 -11.41
CA ARG A 31 -6.55 34.97 -11.00
C ARG A 31 -6.73 33.47 -11.20
N ALA A 32 -6.05 32.94 -12.20
CA ALA A 32 -5.84 31.51 -12.36
C ALA A 32 -4.97 31.03 -11.20
N GLY A 33 -5.59 30.72 -10.06
CA GLY A 33 -4.99 29.91 -9.02
C GLY A 33 -4.83 28.52 -9.60
N GLY A 34 -3.62 28.18 -10.02
CA GLY A 34 -3.25 26.82 -10.38
C GLY A 34 -3.46 25.93 -9.15
N GLN A 35 -4.61 25.32 -9.02
CA GLN A 35 -4.79 24.21 -8.12
C GLN A 35 -4.04 23.04 -8.73
N THR A 36 -2.82 22.86 -8.25
CA THR A 36 -2.10 21.62 -8.44
C THR A 36 -2.99 20.53 -7.87
N LEU A 37 -3.57 19.72 -8.74
CA LEU A 37 -4.26 18.49 -8.34
C LEU A 37 -3.19 17.55 -7.78
N LEU A 38 -2.87 17.74 -6.51
CA LEU A 38 -2.14 16.72 -5.77
C LEU A 38 -3.00 15.45 -5.81
N PRO A 39 -2.41 14.29 -6.12
CA PRO A 39 -3.19 13.07 -6.20
C PRO A 39 -3.87 12.82 -4.85
N VAL A 40 -5.19 12.70 -4.87
CA VAL A 40 -6.09 12.46 -3.73
C VAL A 40 -5.85 11.07 -3.08
N PHE A 41 -4.71 10.45 -3.33
CA PHE A 41 -4.34 9.16 -2.73
C PHE A 41 -3.69 9.26 -1.35
N ALA A 42 -3.53 10.47 -0.80
CA ALA A 42 -2.79 10.69 0.43
C ALA A 42 -3.68 10.93 1.65
N GLN A 43 -4.97 10.64 1.63
CA GLN A 43 -5.81 11.00 2.75
C GLN A 43 -6.95 10.03 3.04
N LYS A 44 -6.57 8.76 3.29
CA LYS A 44 -7.36 7.87 4.15
C LYS A 44 -6.51 6.73 4.69
N SER A 45 -5.60 7.05 5.57
CA SER A 45 -4.96 6.05 6.41
C SER A 45 -4.67 6.72 7.74
N GLY A 46 -5.53 6.46 8.73
CA GLY A 46 -5.30 6.81 10.12
C GLY A 46 -4.13 6.05 10.75
N THR A 47 -3.28 5.44 9.92
CA THR A 47 -2.04 4.85 10.38
C THR A 47 -1.16 5.96 10.92
N ASN A 48 -0.97 5.97 12.24
CA ASN A 48 -0.09 6.90 12.92
C ASN A 48 1.25 6.97 12.16
N ALA A 49 1.81 8.16 11.95
CA ALA A 49 3.08 8.37 11.26
C ALA A 49 4.21 7.47 11.78
N ALA A 50 4.16 7.10 13.08
CA ALA A 50 5.07 6.15 13.69
C ALA A 50 4.92 4.72 13.12
N CYS A 51 3.69 4.25 12.85
CA CYS A 51 3.45 2.96 12.22
C CYS A 51 3.94 2.96 10.77
N ALA A 52 3.66 4.02 10.03
CA ALA A 52 4.13 4.19 8.65
C ALA A 52 5.66 4.13 8.56
N LYS A 53 6.34 4.79 9.51
CA LYS A 53 7.82 4.72 9.60
C LYS A 53 8.29 3.28 9.83
N ILE A 54 7.68 2.56 10.77
CA ILE A 54 8.08 1.16 11.07
C ILE A 54 7.87 0.27 9.84
N PHE A 55 6.73 0.37 9.16
CA PHE A 55 6.50 -0.38 7.92
C PHE A 55 7.51 -0.01 6.82
N GLY A 56 7.90 1.26 6.73
CA GLY A 56 8.97 1.70 5.84
C GLY A 56 10.31 1.05 6.17
N ASP A 57 10.70 1.05 7.45
CA ASP A 57 11.93 0.41 7.93
C ASP A 57 11.92 -1.12 7.66
N VAL A 58 10.77 -1.78 7.81
CA VAL A 58 10.62 -3.20 7.46
C VAL A 58 10.76 -3.41 5.96
N GLN A 59 10.09 -2.60 5.14
CA GLN A 59 10.16 -2.72 3.68
C GLN A 59 11.59 -2.56 3.17
N GLU A 60 12.29 -1.55 3.63
CA GLU A 60 13.67 -1.31 3.27
C GLU A 60 14.60 -2.41 3.81
N GLY A 61 14.40 -2.84 5.07
CA GLY A 61 15.18 -3.90 5.70
C GLY A 61 15.06 -5.23 4.98
N ILE A 62 13.84 -5.66 4.64
CA ILE A 62 13.62 -6.89 3.86
C ILE A 62 14.22 -6.75 2.46
N SER A 63 14.00 -5.62 1.79
CA SER A 63 14.53 -5.38 0.44
C SER A 63 16.07 -5.44 0.40
N ALA A 64 16.72 -4.96 1.45
CA ALA A 64 18.18 -4.98 1.58
C ALA A 64 18.74 -6.27 2.21
N GLY A 65 17.88 -7.19 2.69
CA GLY A 65 18.30 -8.36 3.47
C GLY A 65 18.92 -7.98 4.83
N ASN A 66 18.54 -6.83 5.38
CA ASN A 66 19.13 -6.26 6.60
C ASN A 66 18.07 -6.09 7.71
N VAL A 67 17.99 -7.06 8.60
CA VAL A 67 17.04 -7.08 9.72
C VAL A 67 17.36 -6.02 10.78
N SER A 68 18.61 -5.59 10.90
CA SER A 68 19.01 -4.55 11.86
C SER A 68 18.24 -3.24 11.69
N ARG A 69 17.67 -3.00 10.49
CA ARG A 69 16.95 -1.79 10.17
C ARG A 69 15.60 -1.70 10.90
N PHE A 70 14.96 -2.84 11.16
CA PHE A 70 13.63 -2.89 11.78
C PHE A 70 13.56 -3.69 13.09
N SER A 71 14.61 -4.47 13.42
CA SER A 71 14.65 -5.19 14.70
C SER A 71 14.58 -4.31 15.96
N PRO A 72 15.01 -3.02 15.94
CA PRO A 72 14.77 -2.13 17.09
C PRO A 72 13.29 -1.91 17.41
N HIS A 73 12.42 -2.20 16.45
CA HIS A 73 10.97 -2.11 16.62
C HIS A 73 10.33 -3.41 17.11
N PHE A 74 11.08 -4.48 17.33
CA PHE A 74 10.51 -5.74 17.82
C PHE A 74 9.91 -5.57 19.22
N HIS A 75 8.80 -6.28 19.42
CA HIS A 75 8.27 -6.56 20.74
C HIS A 75 9.18 -7.57 21.46
N ASP A 76 9.08 -7.70 22.78
CA ASP A 76 9.85 -8.67 23.56
C ASP A 76 9.65 -10.10 23.05
N GLN A 77 8.45 -10.39 22.56
CA GLN A 77 8.10 -11.63 21.89
C GLN A 77 7.52 -11.31 20.50
N VAL A 78 8.02 -12.01 19.47
CA VAL A 78 7.60 -11.86 18.08
C VAL A 78 7.17 -13.21 17.54
N HIS A 79 5.97 -13.27 16.99
CA HIS A 79 5.52 -14.44 16.23
C HIS A 79 6.15 -14.40 14.84
N ILE A 80 6.93 -15.40 14.53
CA ILE A 80 7.56 -15.60 13.23
C ILE A 80 6.93 -16.81 12.55
N SER A 81 6.65 -16.71 11.26
CA SER A 81 6.30 -17.84 10.41
C SER A 81 6.99 -17.68 9.05
N LEU A 82 7.93 -18.56 8.76
CA LEU A 82 8.77 -18.46 7.57
C LEU A 82 8.52 -19.65 6.64
N ARG A 83 8.21 -19.37 5.39
CA ARG A 83 8.03 -20.39 4.36
C ARG A 83 9.28 -21.25 4.21
N GLY A 84 9.15 -22.54 4.51
CA GLY A 84 10.30 -23.46 4.51
C GLY A 84 11.35 -23.17 5.60
N GLY A 85 10.93 -22.53 6.69
CA GLY A 85 11.76 -22.20 7.84
C GLY A 85 11.01 -22.36 9.15
N GLU A 86 11.46 -21.65 10.17
CA GLU A 86 10.93 -21.72 11.53
C GLU A 86 9.55 -21.06 11.64
N SER A 87 8.74 -21.58 12.55
CA SER A 87 7.44 -20.99 12.92
C SER A 87 7.24 -21.10 14.43
N GLY A 88 6.83 -20.01 15.07
CA GLY A 88 6.59 -19.97 16.51
C GLY A 88 6.70 -18.56 17.09
N VAL A 89 6.71 -18.48 18.41
CA VAL A 89 6.92 -17.26 19.18
C VAL A 89 8.36 -17.25 19.69
N PHE A 90 9.08 -16.19 19.40
CA PHE A 90 10.50 -16.05 19.70
C PHE A 90 10.77 -14.75 20.42
N SER A 91 11.80 -14.71 21.22
CA SER A 91 12.31 -13.45 21.77
C SER A 91 12.80 -12.53 20.63
N ALA A 92 12.83 -11.22 20.88
CA ALA A 92 13.32 -10.25 19.89
C ALA A 92 14.69 -10.64 19.29
N ASN A 93 15.57 -11.15 20.14
CA ASN A 93 16.92 -11.54 19.72
C ASN A 93 16.90 -12.81 18.84
N GLN A 94 16.11 -13.80 19.21
CA GLN A 94 15.92 -15.00 18.38
C GLN A 94 15.27 -14.67 17.04
N ALA A 95 14.21 -13.83 17.05
CA ALA A 95 13.52 -13.35 15.84
C ALA A 95 14.49 -12.65 14.90
N TYR A 96 15.39 -11.80 15.43
CA TYR A 96 16.45 -11.17 14.64
C TYR A 96 17.30 -12.20 13.90
N TYR A 97 17.86 -13.17 14.63
CA TYR A 97 18.77 -14.16 14.02
C TYR A 97 18.04 -15.07 13.01
N LEU A 98 16.80 -15.48 13.32
CA LEU A 98 15.99 -16.30 12.42
C LEU A 98 15.71 -15.57 11.11
N LEU A 99 15.26 -14.34 11.18
CA LEU A 99 14.98 -13.52 10.00
C LEU A 99 16.25 -13.18 9.23
N GLN A 100 17.34 -12.83 9.91
CA GLN A 100 18.62 -12.51 9.27
C GLN A 100 19.18 -13.73 8.52
N ASN A 101 19.07 -14.92 9.13
CA ASN A 101 19.50 -16.17 8.51
C ASN A 101 18.61 -16.54 7.30
N TYR A 102 17.30 -16.35 7.45
CA TYR A 102 16.33 -16.59 6.38
C TYR A 102 16.60 -15.70 5.16
N LEU A 103 16.82 -14.40 5.37
CA LEU A 103 17.06 -13.43 4.30
C LEU A 103 18.45 -13.57 3.68
N ARG A 104 19.47 -14.00 4.44
CA ARG A 104 20.83 -14.22 3.92
C ARG A 104 20.86 -15.24 2.79
N ASN A 105 20.05 -16.28 2.89
CA ASN A 105 19.98 -17.37 1.91
C ASN A 105 19.02 -17.09 0.75
N ARG A 106 18.35 -15.92 0.78
CA ARG A 106 17.33 -15.52 -0.21
C ARG A 106 17.58 -14.11 -0.70
N ARG A 107 18.06 -13.97 -1.91
CA ARG A 107 18.30 -12.66 -2.48
C ARG A 107 16.97 -12.02 -2.85
N VAL A 108 16.56 -11.02 -2.09
CA VAL A 108 15.33 -10.26 -2.39
C VAL A 108 15.54 -9.48 -3.68
N ALA A 109 14.71 -9.75 -4.68
CA ALA A 109 14.72 -9.04 -5.95
C ALA A 109 13.77 -7.84 -5.92
N ARG A 110 12.63 -7.97 -5.21
CA ARG A 110 11.65 -6.90 -5.02
C ARG A 110 10.78 -7.20 -3.80
N PHE A 111 10.52 -6.17 -3.01
CA PHE A 111 9.51 -6.19 -1.95
C PHE A 111 8.81 -4.84 -1.85
N THR A 112 7.50 -4.86 -1.70
CA THR A 112 6.68 -3.66 -1.45
C THR A 112 5.43 -4.06 -0.69
N PHE A 113 5.08 -3.31 0.36
CA PHE A 113 3.75 -3.40 0.94
C PHE A 113 2.71 -2.81 0.00
N THR A 114 1.59 -3.52 -0.17
CA THR A 114 0.50 -3.13 -1.07
C THR A 114 -0.80 -2.84 -0.33
N THR A 115 -0.95 -3.36 0.87
CA THR A 115 -2.15 -3.20 1.68
C THR A 115 -1.76 -2.87 3.11
N TYR A 116 -2.46 -1.89 3.67
CA TYR A 116 -2.35 -1.51 5.07
C TYR A 116 -3.72 -1.66 5.71
N GLY A 117 -3.79 -2.44 6.79
CA GLY A 117 -5.00 -2.59 7.60
C GLY A 117 -4.98 -1.60 8.74
N GLU A 118 -6.05 -0.84 8.85
CA GLU A 118 -6.25 0.12 9.93
C GLU A 118 -6.99 -0.58 11.06
N SER A 119 -6.28 -0.82 12.14
CA SER A 119 -6.87 -1.15 13.43
C SER A 119 -6.16 -0.29 14.47
N ASP A 120 -6.93 0.41 15.29
CA ASP A 120 -6.36 1.23 16.37
C ASP A 120 -5.55 0.39 17.37
N ALA A 121 -5.82 -0.91 17.46
CA ALA A 121 -5.14 -1.83 18.36
C ALA A 121 -3.98 -2.58 17.70
N THR A 122 -4.16 -3.04 16.45
CA THR A 122 -3.19 -3.90 15.74
C THR A 122 -3.06 -3.51 14.27
N PRO A 123 -2.42 -2.38 13.95
CA PRO A 123 -2.12 -2.04 12.58
C PRO A 123 -1.28 -3.12 11.91
N TYR A 124 -1.56 -3.41 10.64
CA TYR A 124 -0.78 -4.38 9.89
C TYR A 124 -0.52 -3.92 8.45
N ALA A 125 0.47 -4.53 7.83
CA ALA A 125 0.74 -4.36 6.41
C ALA A 125 1.00 -5.72 5.75
N THR A 126 0.56 -5.85 4.49
CA THR A 126 0.85 -7.01 3.66
C THR A 126 1.42 -6.59 2.31
N GLY A 127 2.29 -7.43 1.75
CA GLY A 127 2.88 -7.16 0.45
C GLY A 127 3.55 -8.37 -0.16
N GLY A 128 3.77 -8.30 -1.47
CA GLY A 128 4.43 -9.36 -2.22
C GLY A 128 5.96 -9.20 -2.19
N VAL A 129 6.66 -10.28 -1.93
CA VAL A 129 8.11 -10.37 -2.06
C VAL A 129 8.50 -11.34 -3.17
N SER A 130 9.45 -10.92 -3.99
CA SER A 130 10.10 -11.77 -4.99
C SER A 130 11.55 -12.01 -4.58
N VAL A 131 11.92 -13.27 -4.43
CA VAL A 131 13.26 -13.68 -4.01
C VAL A 131 13.90 -14.59 -5.04
N MET A 132 15.23 -14.61 -5.07
CA MET A 132 16.01 -15.58 -5.82
C MET A 132 16.55 -16.64 -4.84
N VAL A 133 16.20 -17.90 -5.08
CA VAL A 133 16.65 -19.05 -4.31
C VAL A 133 17.27 -20.05 -5.26
N HIS A 134 18.55 -20.36 -5.08
CA HIS A 134 19.30 -21.28 -5.97
C HIS A 134 19.13 -20.98 -7.48
N GLY A 135 19.03 -19.71 -7.85
CA GLY A 135 18.88 -19.27 -9.25
C GLY A 135 17.42 -19.28 -9.76
N ALA A 136 16.48 -19.78 -9.01
CA ALA A 136 15.03 -19.72 -9.32
C ALA A 136 14.37 -18.51 -8.65
N ARG A 137 13.39 -17.93 -9.34
CA ARG A 137 12.58 -16.86 -8.77
C ARG A 137 11.36 -17.45 -8.05
N GLU A 138 11.23 -17.12 -6.79
CA GLU A 138 10.10 -17.50 -5.96
C GLU A 138 9.32 -16.25 -5.54
N TYR A 139 8.02 -16.42 -5.31
CA TYR A 139 7.11 -15.38 -4.81
C TYR A 139 6.55 -15.83 -3.46
N ALA A 140 6.50 -14.90 -2.53
CA ALA A 140 5.91 -15.10 -1.23
C ALA A 140 5.13 -13.85 -0.83
N GLN A 141 4.28 -13.98 0.16
CA GLN A 141 3.57 -12.86 0.77
C GLN A 141 4.18 -12.58 2.15
N VAL A 142 4.40 -11.32 2.45
CA VAL A 142 4.84 -10.84 3.76
C VAL A 142 3.65 -10.23 4.48
N TYR A 143 3.46 -10.59 5.73
CA TYR A 143 2.53 -9.97 6.66
C TYR A 143 3.30 -9.49 7.88
N VAL A 144 3.07 -8.25 8.27
CA VAL A 144 3.65 -7.64 9.48
C VAL A 144 2.55 -6.98 10.28
N ALA A 145 2.49 -7.24 11.58
CA ALA A 145 1.56 -6.59 12.48
C ALA A 145 2.28 -5.92 13.65
N LEU A 146 1.70 -4.80 14.07
CA LEU A 146 2.18 -4.00 15.19
C LEU A 146 1.20 -4.05 16.35
N VAL A 147 1.70 -3.78 17.55
CA VAL A 147 0.90 -3.54 18.75
C VAL A 147 1.43 -2.32 19.48
N ARG A 148 0.57 -1.70 20.25
CA ARG A 148 0.99 -0.61 21.15
C ARG A 148 1.65 -1.19 22.40
N ALA A 149 2.94 -0.95 22.57
CA ALA A 149 3.72 -1.36 23.73
C ALA A 149 4.11 -0.11 24.54
N GLY A 150 3.30 0.24 25.51
CA GLY A 150 3.44 1.48 26.26
C GLY A 150 3.31 2.70 25.36
N ASN A 151 4.37 3.50 25.23
CA ASN A 151 4.37 4.73 24.42
C ASN A 151 4.94 4.53 23.00
N ARG A 152 5.26 3.30 22.60
CA ARG A 152 5.79 2.99 21.26
C ARG A 152 4.95 1.93 20.55
N TRP A 153 5.04 1.90 19.22
CA TRP A 153 4.58 0.75 18.44
C TRP A 153 5.69 -0.29 18.34
N ALA A 154 5.33 -1.56 18.40
CA ALA A 154 6.27 -2.66 18.31
C ALA A 154 5.75 -3.74 17.37
N ILE A 155 6.66 -4.38 16.63
CA ILE A 155 6.37 -5.50 15.73
C ILE A 155 6.13 -6.75 16.55
N THR A 156 4.96 -7.37 16.42
CA THR A 156 4.58 -8.64 17.07
C THR A 156 4.49 -9.81 16.11
N HIS A 157 4.34 -9.57 14.82
CA HIS A 157 4.24 -10.63 13.81
C HIS A 157 5.06 -10.27 12.58
N VAL A 158 5.82 -11.24 12.09
CA VAL A 158 6.48 -11.22 10.79
C VAL A 158 6.29 -12.59 10.14
N ASN A 159 5.40 -12.68 9.16
CA ASN A 159 5.10 -13.93 8.47
C ASN A 159 5.47 -13.81 6.99
N ILE A 160 6.12 -14.83 6.45
CA ILE A 160 6.50 -14.95 5.03
C ILE A 160 6.02 -16.31 4.54
N TYR A 161 4.99 -16.36 3.70
CA TYR A 161 4.31 -17.58 3.22
C TYR A 161 4.00 -17.59 1.72
#